data_4afa2ea411e32f22f65f7e659f112d68
#
_entry.id   4afa2ea411e32f22f65f7e659f112d68
#
_cell.length_a   1.000
_cell.length_b   1.000
_cell.length_c   1.000
_cell.angle_alpha   90.00
_cell.angle_beta   90.00
_cell.angle_gamma   90.00
#
_symmetry.space_group_name_H-M   'P 1'
#
loop_
_entity.id
_entity.type
_entity.pdbx_description
1 polymer ?
#
loop_
_entity_poly.entity_id
_entity_poly.type
_entity_poly.pdbx_seq_one_letter_code
_entity_poly.pdbx_strand_id
1 'polypeptide(L)'
;LNLEYVAPFCHYKGGPVGCRGNFVSLTTIEEINNQVATFRGHSPVQFLPFGATSFQTVAIVTGSGSFAIEECAAAGIDLLLSGEPKHEAYHLAKELRQSVLFAGHYATETFGVAALEREIARQFGVKTCFIDEPSGI
;
A
#
# COMPACT_ATOMS: atom_id res chain seq x y z
N LEU A 1 7.77 -3.54 -4.04
CA LEU A 1 7.20 -4.89 -4.14
C LEU A 1 7.30 -5.37 -5.58
N ASN A 2 7.80 -6.57 -5.80
CA ASN A 2 7.89 -7.15 -7.14
C ASN A 2 6.59 -7.92 -7.42
N LEU A 3 5.66 -7.31 -8.19
CA LEU A 3 4.33 -7.85 -8.44
C LEU A 3 4.13 -8.17 -9.92
N GLU A 4 3.38 -9.24 -10.18
CA GLU A 4 2.86 -9.62 -11.50
C GLU A 4 1.36 -9.31 -11.57
N TYR A 5 0.82 -9.27 -12.80
CA TYR A 5 -0.62 -9.06 -13.09
C TYR A 5 -1.22 -7.83 -12.40
N VAL A 6 -0.47 -6.73 -12.40
CA VAL A 6 -0.90 -5.49 -11.77
C VAL A 6 -2.09 -4.90 -12.53
N ALA A 7 -3.17 -4.61 -11.78
CA ALA A 7 -4.40 -4.03 -12.32
C ALA A 7 -4.95 -2.94 -11.37
N PRO A 8 -5.69 -1.95 -11.90
CA PRO A 8 -6.41 -0.97 -11.07
C PRO A 8 -7.37 -1.67 -10.10
N PHE A 9 -7.42 -1.19 -8.86
CA PHE A 9 -8.24 -1.74 -7.79
C PHE A 9 -8.47 -0.68 -6.70
N CYS A 10 -9.26 -1.00 -5.66
CA CYS A 10 -9.58 -0.11 -4.55
C CYS A 10 -10.32 1.16 -5.02
N HIS A 11 -11.62 1.02 -5.19
CA HIS A 11 -12.45 2.09 -5.75
C HIS A 11 -12.83 3.13 -4.70
N TYR A 12 -12.70 4.41 -5.07
CA TYR A 12 -13.15 5.54 -4.26
C TYR A 12 -13.75 6.62 -5.16
N LYS A 13 -14.96 7.12 -4.79
CA LYS A 13 -15.67 8.17 -5.55
C LYS A 13 -15.78 7.89 -7.06
N GLY A 14 -16.00 6.63 -7.42
CA GLY A 14 -16.29 6.23 -8.80
C GLY A 14 -15.07 5.89 -9.66
N GLY A 15 -13.86 5.84 -9.08
CA GLY A 15 -12.64 5.43 -9.79
C GLY A 15 -11.70 4.60 -8.94
N PRO A 16 -10.80 3.83 -9.56
CA PRO A 16 -9.74 3.13 -8.84
C PRO A 16 -8.69 4.12 -8.35
N VAL A 17 -8.31 4.02 -7.08
CA VAL A 17 -7.27 4.85 -6.44
C VAL A 17 -6.08 4.03 -5.97
N GLY A 18 -6.10 2.73 -6.20
CA GLY A 18 -5.04 1.81 -5.88
C GLY A 18 -4.85 0.77 -6.98
N CYS A 19 -4.10 -0.24 -6.67
CA CYS A 19 -3.88 -1.38 -7.55
C CYS A 19 -3.89 -2.69 -6.77
N ARG A 20 -4.06 -3.81 -7.48
CA ARG A 20 -3.81 -5.16 -6.99
C ARG A 20 -2.79 -5.85 -7.85
N GLY A 21 -2.14 -6.86 -7.31
CA GLY A 21 -1.21 -7.72 -8.06
C GLY A 21 -0.92 -8.99 -7.29
N ASN A 22 -0.13 -9.86 -7.91
CA ASN A 22 0.31 -11.11 -7.32
C ASN A 22 1.80 -11.01 -6.98
N PHE A 23 2.20 -11.53 -5.83
CA PHE A 23 3.61 -11.80 -5.58
C PHE A 23 4.08 -12.94 -6.50
N VAL A 24 5.34 -12.87 -6.94
CA VAL A 24 5.96 -13.89 -7.79
C VAL A 24 5.99 -15.26 -7.08
N SER A 25 6.12 -15.25 -5.76
CA SER A 25 6.06 -16.42 -4.87
C SER A 25 5.26 -16.10 -3.62
N LEU A 26 4.82 -17.15 -2.93
CA LEU A 26 4.16 -16.98 -1.64
C LEU A 26 5.08 -16.23 -0.67
N THR A 27 4.61 -15.11 -0.14
CA THR A 27 5.41 -14.13 0.61
C THR A 27 4.93 -14.04 2.05
N THR A 28 5.85 -13.83 2.98
CA THR A 28 5.56 -13.68 4.42
C THR A 28 5.50 -12.20 4.83
N ILE A 29 4.96 -11.94 6.02
CA ILE A 29 4.90 -10.57 6.57
C ILE A 29 6.31 -10.03 6.85
N GLU A 30 7.26 -10.88 7.26
CA GLU A 30 8.65 -10.49 7.50
C GLU A 30 9.34 -10.01 6.21
N GLU A 31 9.13 -10.71 5.10
CA GLU A 31 9.67 -10.32 3.80
C GLU A 31 9.08 -8.99 3.33
N ILE A 32 7.77 -8.78 3.53
CA ILE A 32 7.11 -7.53 3.19
C ILE A 32 7.63 -6.39 4.08
N ASN A 33 7.74 -6.61 5.40
CA ASN A 33 8.28 -5.62 6.32
C ASN A 33 9.71 -5.20 5.97
N ASN A 34 10.57 -6.14 5.55
CA ASN A 34 11.92 -5.82 5.09
C ASN A 34 11.91 -4.92 3.84
N GLN A 35 10.97 -5.13 2.92
CA GLN A 35 10.81 -4.27 1.76
C GLN A 35 10.25 -2.89 2.14
N VAL A 36 9.22 -2.84 2.99
CA VAL A 36 8.60 -1.60 3.47
C VAL A 36 9.59 -0.76 4.27
N ALA A 37 10.49 -1.38 5.04
CA ALA A 37 11.53 -0.69 5.80
C ALA A 37 12.49 0.14 4.91
N THR A 38 12.53 -0.13 3.61
CA THR A 38 13.32 0.64 2.64
C THR A 38 12.57 1.86 2.08
N PHE A 39 11.30 2.05 2.44
CA PHE A 39 10.51 3.18 1.95
C PHE A 39 11.05 4.49 2.50
N ARG A 40 11.07 5.51 1.65
CA ARG A 40 11.44 6.86 2.04
C ARG A 40 10.47 7.40 3.10
N GLY A 41 11.01 8.07 4.14
CA GLY A 41 10.18 8.54 5.25
C GLY A 41 9.51 7.41 6.04
N HIS A 42 10.14 6.23 6.09
CA HIS A 42 9.63 5.05 6.80
C HIS A 42 9.17 5.39 8.21
N SER A 43 7.99 4.90 8.55
CA SER A 43 7.40 4.93 9.89
C SER A 43 7.24 3.50 10.43
N PRO A 44 7.08 3.31 11.75
CA PRO A 44 6.73 2.01 12.28
C PRO A 44 5.48 1.43 11.61
N VAL A 45 5.56 0.18 11.18
CA VAL A 45 4.45 -0.50 10.53
C VAL A 45 3.46 -1.03 11.58
N GLN A 46 2.17 -1.04 11.22
CA GLN A 46 1.13 -1.71 11.99
C GLN A 46 0.51 -2.82 11.16
N PHE A 47 0.60 -4.05 11.66
CA PHE A 47 0.02 -5.21 11.00
C PHE A 47 -1.21 -5.72 11.76
N LEU A 48 -2.31 -5.95 11.04
CA LEU A 48 -3.55 -6.56 11.53
C LEU A 48 -3.65 -7.99 10.95
N PRO A 49 -3.31 -9.05 11.73
CA PRO A 49 -3.18 -10.43 11.23
C PRO A 49 -4.51 -11.19 11.31
N PHE A 50 -5.58 -10.68 10.71
CA PHE A 50 -6.90 -11.30 10.86
C PHE A 50 -7.30 -12.24 9.72
N GLY A 51 -6.56 -12.26 8.61
CA GLY A 51 -6.79 -13.11 7.45
C GLY A 51 -5.65 -14.08 7.18
N ALA A 52 -5.20 -14.13 5.94
CA ALA A 52 -4.05 -14.94 5.52
C ALA A 52 -2.79 -14.60 6.32
N THR A 53 -1.95 -15.61 6.55
CA THR A 53 -0.64 -15.49 7.23
C THR A 53 0.55 -15.52 6.26
N SER A 54 0.28 -15.96 5.03
CA SER A 54 1.18 -15.88 3.88
C SER A 54 0.37 -15.40 2.67
N PHE A 55 1.00 -14.66 1.77
CA PHE A 55 0.33 -13.82 0.79
C PHE A 55 0.75 -14.19 -0.62
N GLN A 56 -0.23 -14.49 -1.48
CA GLN A 56 -0.06 -14.60 -2.92
C GLN A 56 -0.56 -13.33 -3.61
N THR A 57 -1.62 -12.72 -3.08
CA THR A 57 -2.26 -11.54 -3.65
C THR A 57 -2.17 -10.35 -2.71
N VAL A 58 -1.99 -9.15 -3.27
CA VAL A 58 -1.95 -7.90 -2.52
C VAL A 58 -2.72 -6.80 -3.24
N ALA A 59 -3.45 -5.99 -2.47
CA ALA A 59 -3.94 -4.70 -2.91
C ALA A 59 -3.14 -3.59 -2.23
N ILE A 60 -2.92 -2.49 -2.94
CA ILE A 60 -2.13 -1.35 -2.46
C ILE A 60 -2.94 -0.08 -2.65
N VAL A 61 -3.14 0.66 -1.55
CA VAL A 61 -3.71 2.01 -1.52
C VAL A 61 -2.84 2.87 -0.64
N THR A 62 -2.21 3.89 -1.19
CA THR A 62 -1.37 4.82 -0.44
C THR A 62 -2.20 5.72 0.49
N GLY A 63 -1.57 6.29 1.51
CA GLY A 63 -2.24 7.18 2.46
C GLY A 63 -3.36 6.50 3.26
N SER A 64 -4.52 7.12 3.38
CA SER A 64 -5.67 6.63 4.18
C SER A 64 -6.54 5.63 3.41
N GLY A 65 -6.09 4.40 3.23
CA GLY A 65 -6.75 3.37 2.41
C GLY A 65 -7.64 2.38 3.18
N SER A 66 -8.01 2.62 4.43
CA SER A 66 -8.83 1.68 5.23
C SER A 66 -10.19 1.35 4.62
N PHE A 67 -10.74 2.22 3.77
CA PHE A 67 -11.99 1.99 3.04
C PHE A 67 -11.92 0.79 2.08
N ALA A 68 -10.72 0.38 1.66
CA ALA A 68 -10.53 -0.74 0.74
C ALA A 68 -10.60 -2.13 1.41
N ILE A 69 -10.72 -2.22 2.74
CA ILE A 69 -10.78 -3.47 3.48
C ILE A 69 -11.95 -4.34 3.00
N GLU A 70 -13.13 -3.75 2.83
CA GLU A 70 -14.32 -4.48 2.37
C GLU A 70 -14.16 -5.01 0.93
N GLU A 71 -13.63 -4.19 0.03
CA GLU A 71 -13.39 -4.58 -1.35
C GLU A 71 -12.34 -5.69 -1.45
N CYS A 72 -11.26 -5.61 -0.66
CA CYS A 72 -10.24 -6.65 -0.57
C CYS A 72 -10.81 -7.98 -0.08
N ALA A 73 -11.57 -7.96 1.01
CA ALA A 73 -12.20 -9.16 1.56
C ALA A 73 -13.18 -9.78 0.56
N ALA A 74 -14.02 -8.98 -0.08
CA ALA A 74 -14.99 -9.45 -1.07
C ALA A 74 -14.32 -10.04 -2.33
N ALA A 75 -13.14 -9.53 -2.70
CA ALA A 75 -12.37 -10.00 -3.84
C ALA A 75 -11.40 -11.15 -3.51
N GLY A 76 -11.31 -11.59 -2.25
CA GLY A 76 -10.40 -12.65 -1.80
C GLY A 76 -8.92 -12.26 -1.90
N ILE A 77 -8.59 -10.99 -1.70
CA ILE A 77 -7.21 -10.50 -1.66
C ILE A 77 -6.60 -10.85 -0.30
N ASP A 78 -5.42 -11.49 -0.29
CA ASP A 78 -4.79 -11.97 0.94
C ASP A 78 -4.33 -10.82 1.86
N LEU A 79 -3.78 -9.74 1.29
CA LEU A 79 -3.23 -8.61 2.03
C LEU A 79 -3.66 -7.26 1.44
N LEU A 80 -4.13 -6.35 2.27
CA LEU A 80 -4.18 -4.92 1.95
C LEU A 80 -2.94 -4.23 2.53
N LEU A 81 -2.17 -3.54 1.69
CA LEU A 81 -1.11 -2.62 2.10
C LEU A 81 -1.61 -1.18 1.94
N SER A 82 -1.57 -0.41 3.01
CA SER A 82 -2.01 0.99 3.03
C SER A 82 -1.08 1.86 3.87
N GLY A 83 -1.35 3.18 3.95
CA GLY A 83 -0.51 4.10 4.70
C GLY A 83 -0.85 4.12 6.19
N GLU A 84 -2.07 4.50 6.55
CA GLU A 84 -2.46 4.67 7.95
C GLU A 84 -3.82 4.04 8.28
N PRO A 85 -4.00 3.55 9.52
CA PRO A 85 -5.28 3.03 9.97
C PRO A 85 -6.23 4.18 10.38
N LYS A 86 -7.52 4.00 10.09
CA LYS A 86 -8.57 4.65 10.86
C LYS A 86 -8.96 3.76 12.02
N HIS A 87 -9.58 4.35 13.05
CA HIS A 87 -9.96 3.61 14.27
C HIS A 87 -10.84 2.37 13.96
N GLU A 88 -11.80 2.53 13.07
CA GLU A 88 -12.71 1.46 12.65
C GLU A 88 -12.03 0.31 11.88
N ALA A 89 -10.86 0.55 11.29
CA ALA A 89 -10.15 -0.44 10.47
C ALA A 89 -9.85 -1.74 11.23
N TYR A 90 -9.55 -1.64 12.54
CA TYR A 90 -9.28 -2.81 13.37
C TYR A 90 -10.46 -3.79 13.42
N HIS A 91 -11.64 -3.26 13.75
CA HIS A 91 -12.84 -4.09 13.88
C HIS A 91 -13.27 -4.62 12.52
N LEU A 92 -13.26 -3.78 11.50
CA LEU A 92 -13.63 -4.16 10.13
C LEU A 92 -12.73 -5.29 9.59
N ALA A 93 -11.41 -5.13 9.71
CA ALA A 93 -10.45 -6.15 9.29
C ALA A 93 -10.65 -7.48 10.05
N LYS A 94 -10.94 -7.39 11.36
CA LYS A 94 -11.19 -8.57 12.20
C LYS A 94 -12.47 -9.30 11.81
N GLU A 95 -13.56 -8.58 11.62
CA GLU A 95 -14.86 -9.15 11.25
C GLU A 95 -14.83 -9.79 9.85
N LEU A 96 -14.15 -9.14 8.91
CA LEU A 96 -14.01 -9.62 7.53
C LEU A 96 -12.85 -10.62 7.34
N ARG A 97 -12.08 -10.90 8.40
CA ARG A 97 -10.90 -11.78 8.36
C ARG A 97 -9.91 -11.35 7.28
N GLN A 98 -9.64 -10.04 7.19
CA GLN A 98 -8.72 -9.45 6.22
C GLN A 98 -7.40 -9.09 6.89
N SER A 99 -6.28 -9.54 6.33
CA SER A 99 -4.96 -9.07 6.75
C SER A 99 -4.64 -7.71 6.15
N VAL A 100 -4.18 -6.77 6.99
CA VAL A 100 -3.88 -5.39 6.60
C VAL A 100 -2.54 -4.96 7.16
N LEU A 101 -1.69 -4.37 6.32
CA LEU A 101 -0.43 -3.74 6.71
C LEU A 101 -0.50 -2.24 6.46
N PHE A 102 -0.28 -1.44 7.50
CA PHE A 102 -0.14 0.01 7.41
C PHE A 102 1.34 0.38 7.49
N ALA A 103 1.84 1.03 6.43
CA ALA A 103 3.27 1.26 6.21
C ALA A 103 3.68 2.74 6.29
N GLY A 104 2.85 3.59 6.88
CA GLY A 104 3.02 5.03 7.00
C GLY A 104 2.36 5.82 5.88
N HIS A 105 1.59 6.86 6.25
CA HIS A 105 0.89 7.70 5.27
C HIS A 105 1.89 8.36 4.31
N TYR A 106 2.80 9.15 4.88
CA TYR A 106 3.84 9.83 4.11
C TYR A 106 4.67 8.84 3.27
N ALA A 107 5.16 7.77 3.90
CA ALA A 107 6.04 6.81 3.24
C ALA A 107 5.41 6.19 1.99
N THR A 108 4.12 5.82 2.06
CA THR A 108 3.41 5.22 0.92
C THR A 108 3.09 6.21 -0.19
N GLU A 109 2.95 7.51 0.09
CA GLU A 109 2.64 8.55 -0.91
C GLU A 109 3.87 9.08 -1.64
N THR A 110 5.09 8.90 -1.11
CA THR A 110 6.32 9.37 -1.76
C THR A 110 6.56 8.76 -3.15
N PHE A 111 6.07 7.56 -3.40
CA PHE A 111 6.28 6.86 -4.67
C PHE A 111 5.65 7.58 -5.86
N GLY A 112 4.43 8.07 -5.70
CA GLY A 112 3.72 8.80 -6.75
C GLY A 112 4.42 10.10 -7.11
N VAL A 113 4.80 10.89 -6.12
CA VAL A 113 5.50 12.16 -6.30
C VAL A 113 6.89 11.95 -6.93
N ALA A 114 7.64 10.94 -6.46
CA ALA A 114 8.94 10.61 -7.03
C ALA A 114 8.85 10.07 -8.47
N ALA A 115 7.76 9.37 -8.81
CA ALA A 115 7.52 8.94 -10.18
C ALA A 115 7.19 10.12 -11.11
N LEU A 116 6.34 11.04 -10.65
CA LEU A 116 5.99 12.26 -11.37
C LEU A 116 7.22 13.15 -11.59
N GLU A 117 8.06 13.32 -10.58
CA GLU A 117 9.32 14.06 -10.66
C GLU A 117 10.19 13.54 -11.80
N ARG A 118 10.43 12.23 -11.86
CA ARG A 118 11.22 11.60 -12.93
C ARG A 118 10.59 11.80 -14.32
N GLU A 119 9.27 11.68 -14.41
CA GLU A 119 8.56 11.85 -15.68
C GLU A 119 8.63 13.30 -16.20
N ILE A 120 8.48 14.29 -15.32
CA ILE A 120 8.63 15.71 -15.66
C ILE A 120 10.06 15.99 -16.16
N ALA A 121 11.08 15.50 -15.44
CA ALA A 121 12.49 15.66 -15.87
C ALA A 121 12.72 15.05 -17.26
N ARG A 122 12.19 13.84 -17.51
CA ARG A 122 12.31 13.13 -18.78
C ARG A 122 11.59 13.85 -19.93
N GLN A 123 10.36 14.31 -19.70
CA GLN A 123 9.50 14.87 -20.75
C GLN A 123 9.91 16.31 -21.14
N PHE A 124 10.31 17.10 -20.16
CA PHE A 124 10.56 18.53 -20.37
C PHE A 124 12.05 18.91 -20.33
N GLY A 125 12.96 17.98 -20.03
CA GLY A 125 14.40 18.25 -19.96
C GLY A 125 14.79 19.22 -18.84
N VAL A 126 13.94 19.40 -17.82
CA VAL A 126 14.21 20.28 -16.68
C VAL A 126 14.89 19.53 -15.55
N LYS A 127 15.65 20.26 -14.73
CA LYS A 127 16.18 19.70 -13.48
C LYS A 127 15.08 19.66 -12.44
N THR A 128 14.92 18.53 -11.80
CA THR A 128 13.93 18.27 -10.74
C THR A 128 14.64 17.86 -9.46
N CYS A 129 13.96 18.00 -8.34
CA CYS A 129 14.47 17.61 -7.03
C CYS A 129 13.29 17.15 -6.17
N PHE A 130 13.38 15.95 -5.61
CA PHE A 130 12.45 15.50 -4.58
C PHE A 130 12.91 16.05 -3.23
N ILE A 131 12.04 16.83 -2.58
CA ILE A 131 12.28 17.33 -1.23
C ILE A 131 11.61 16.38 -0.26
N ASP A 132 12.42 15.70 0.56
CA ASP A 132 11.96 14.72 1.56
C ASP A 132 11.68 15.44 2.88
N GLU A 133 10.40 15.52 3.28
CA GLU A 133 9.96 16.20 4.51
C GLU A 133 8.99 15.28 5.27
N PRO A 134 9.50 14.26 5.99
CA PRO A 134 8.66 13.27 6.67
C PRO A 134 7.78 13.89 7.75
N SER A 135 6.48 13.63 7.71
CA SER A 135 5.52 14.05 8.74
C SER A 135 5.59 13.20 10.02
N GLY A 136 6.16 12.00 9.94
CA GLY A 136 6.17 11.03 11.03
C GLY A 136 4.85 10.26 11.22
N ILE A 137 3.94 10.37 10.24
CA ILE A 137 2.63 9.68 10.22
C ILE A 137 2.61 8.60 9.15
#